data_470fedd8bf3c8fdc521547fb2edbbcc0
#
_entry.id   470fedd8bf3c8fdc521547fb2edbbcc0
#
_cell.length_a   1.000
_cell.length_b   1.000
_cell.length_c   1.000
_cell.angle_alpha   90.00
_cell.angle_beta   90.00
_cell.angle_gamma   90.00
#
_symmetry.space_group_name_H-M   'P 1'
#
loop_
_entity.id
_entity.type
_entity.pdbx_description
1 polymer ?
#
loop_
_entity_poly.entity_id
_entity_poly.type
_entity_poly.pdbx_seq_one_letter_code
_entity_poly.pdbx_strand_id
1 'polypeptide(L)'
;MKRIPILLLAAFVLAASLSACGSPAASSSSAAPSSASSSAAQAYTFTDDLGRTVTVERPERAAALIGSFADVWCLAGGRDTLVAAANDAWTSFDLGLSETVADLGAVKEPNLEVLLAAQPDFILASCNTTADLELESTFENAGIPTAYFDIQSFDDYLNMLEICTGLTGCPENYETYGLQVQEQVEAAKARQDGSAPTVLTIRATGSSCKVKGSQDFLLGEMLSDLGCVNVADSETSLLEELSLEAILAADPDYIFVVLQGSDATDAQETLEKTLLSNPAWGGLRAVQEGRFHTLEHSLYNLKPN
;
A
#
# COMPACT_ATOMS: atom_id res chain seq x y z
N MET A 1 -16.34 -46.37 6.96
CA MET A 1 -15.95 -47.73 6.51
C MET A 1 -15.46 -47.58 5.09
N LYS A 2 -14.28 -47.73 4.80
CA LYS A 2 -13.28 -48.69 4.55
C LYS A 2 -11.90 -48.06 4.40
N ARG A 3 -11.01 -48.41 5.26
CA ARG A 3 -9.56 -48.23 5.12
C ARG A 3 -9.03 -49.35 4.23
N ILE A 4 -8.03 -49.08 3.41
CA ILE A 4 -7.08 -50.12 2.94
C ILE A 4 -5.71 -49.43 2.86
N PRO A 5 -4.65 -50.01 3.39
CA PRO A 5 -3.28 -49.54 3.39
C PRO A 5 -2.36 -50.41 2.54
N ILE A 6 -1.03 -50.09 2.55
CA ILE A 6 0.09 -51.01 2.30
C ILE A 6 0.67 -50.89 0.89
N LEU A 7 1.95 -50.95 0.61
CA LEU A 7 3.12 -51.60 1.27
C LEU A 7 4.44 -51.05 0.69
N LEU A 8 5.43 -51.02 1.51
CA LEU A 8 6.87 -50.93 1.24
C LEU A 8 7.37 -51.91 0.18
N LEU A 9 8.43 -51.53 -0.51
CA LEU A 9 9.53 -52.50 -0.81
C LEU A 9 10.88 -51.77 -0.89
N ALA A 10 11.77 -52.13 -0.04
CA ALA A 10 13.19 -51.81 -0.03
C ALA A 10 13.95 -52.80 -0.92
N ALA A 11 14.98 -52.38 -1.61
CA ALA A 11 16.01 -53.29 -2.06
C ALA A 11 17.39 -52.59 -2.00
N PHE A 12 18.18 -53.16 -1.15
CA PHE A 12 19.62 -53.03 -0.93
C PHE A 12 20.39 -53.57 -2.15
N VAL A 13 21.45 -52.91 -2.60
CA VAL A 13 22.63 -53.55 -3.16
C VAL A 13 23.90 -52.83 -2.72
N LEU A 14 24.70 -53.59 -1.98
CA LEU A 14 26.03 -53.33 -1.47
C LEU A 14 27.04 -53.86 -2.50
N ALA A 15 28.07 -53.09 -2.83
CA ALA A 15 29.31 -53.70 -3.33
C ALA A 15 30.52 -52.82 -2.95
N ALA A 16 31.35 -53.42 -2.14
CA ALA A 16 32.64 -52.93 -1.73
C ALA A 16 33.74 -53.54 -2.62
N SER A 17 34.85 -52.80 -2.83
CA SER A 17 36.20 -53.39 -3.03
C SER A 17 37.29 -52.31 -2.89
N LEU A 18 38.02 -52.44 -2.00
CA LEU A 18 39.36 -52.47 -1.44
C LEU A 18 40.54 -52.16 -2.40
N SER A 19 41.38 -51.31 -1.90
CA SER A 19 42.85 -51.37 -1.73
C SER A 19 43.77 -50.81 -2.82
N ALA A 20 44.58 -49.81 -2.44
CA ALA A 20 46.02 -49.99 -2.38
C ALA A 20 46.76 -48.81 -1.75
N CYS A 21 47.71 -49.11 -0.91
CA CYS A 21 48.61 -48.22 -0.19
C CYS A 21 49.66 -47.52 -1.07
N GLY A 22 50.09 -46.37 -0.59
CA GLY A 22 51.33 -45.70 -1.03
C GLY A 22 51.54 -44.34 -0.37
N SER A 23 52.33 -44.31 0.71
CA SER A 23 52.96 -43.09 1.31
C SER A 23 54.45 -43.08 1.00
N PRO A 24 55.20 -42.00 1.33
CA PRO A 24 54.90 -40.57 1.53
C PRO A 24 55.85 -39.65 0.70
N ALA A 25 55.49 -38.39 0.52
CA ALA A 25 56.48 -37.31 0.43
C ALA A 25 55.88 -35.97 0.85
N ALA A 26 56.53 -35.33 1.76
CA ALA A 26 56.18 -34.02 2.26
C ALA A 26 56.41 -32.94 1.19
N SER A 27 55.49 -31.97 1.11
CA SER A 27 55.85 -30.59 0.72
C SER A 27 54.71 -29.63 0.99
N SER A 28 54.99 -28.67 1.83
CA SER A 28 54.58 -27.28 1.89
C SER A 28 53.10 -26.93 1.73
N SER A 29 52.52 -26.63 2.86
CA SER A 29 51.41 -25.70 3.08
C SER A 29 51.49 -24.47 2.19
N SER A 30 50.54 -24.34 1.28
CA SER A 30 50.14 -23.05 0.73
C SER A 30 48.64 -22.91 1.01
N ALA A 31 48.31 -22.22 2.09
CA ALA A 31 46.97 -21.77 2.35
C ALA A 31 46.59 -20.76 1.26
N ALA A 32 45.72 -21.17 0.36
CA ALA A 32 45.01 -20.24 -0.48
C ALA A 32 44.10 -19.36 0.40
N PRO A 33 44.15 -18.04 0.25
CA PRO A 33 43.15 -17.22 0.93
C PRO A 33 41.77 -17.59 0.35
N SER A 34 40.91 -18.05 1.22
CA SER A 34 39.47 -18.14 0.93
C SER A 34 39.01 -16.72 0.61
N SER A 35 38.88 -16.43 -0.68
CA SER A 35 38.20 -15.22 -1.13
C SER A 35 36.77 -15.31 -0.65
N ALA A 36 36.49 -14.70 0.48
CA ALA A 36 35.15 -14.30 0.80
C ALA A 36 34.72 -13.37 -0.35
N SER A 37 33.93 -13.91 -1.28
CA SER A 37 33.23 -13.13 -2.26
C SER A 37 32.23 -12.29 -1.46
N SER A 38 32.63 -11.08 -1.10
CA SER A 38 31.63 -10.07 -0.74
C SER A 38 30.85 -9.83 -2.03
N SER A 39 29.64 -10.40 -2.10
CA SER A 39 28.64 -9.96 -3.08
C SER A 39 28.49 -8.46 -2.83
N ALA A 40 29.11 -7.64 -3.68
CA ALA A 40 28.81 -6.22 -3.70
C ALA A 40 27.28 -6.12 -3.87
N ALA A 41 26.61 -5.46 -2.93
CA ALA A 41 25.20 -5.21 -3.04
C ALA A 41 24.96 -4.52 -4.38
N GLN A 42 24.19 -5.14 -5.25
CA GLN A 42 23.94 -4.62 -6.58
C GLN A 42 22.97 -3.44 -6.42
N ALA A 43 23.43 -2.24 -6.82
CA ALA A 43 22.58 -1.05 -6.78
C ALA A 43 21.33 -1.25 -7.64
N TYR A 44 20.18 -0.90 -7.11
CA TYR A 44 18.90 -0.93 -7.81
C TYR A 44 18.58 0.47 -8.37
N THR A 45 18.23 0.55 -9.65
CA THR A 45 17.96 1.82 -10.32
C THR A 45 16.54 1.79 -10.90
N PHE A 46 15.76 2.81 -10.62
CA PHE A 46 14.39 2.98 -11.08
C PHE A 46 14.09 4.47 -11.35
N THR A 47 12.93 4.73 -11.94
CA THR A 47 12.40 6.10 -12.10
C THR A 47 11.27 6.28 -11.11
N ASP A 48 11.30 7.34 -10.31
CA ASP A 48 10.22 7.71 -9.39
C ASP A 48 9.13 8.54 -10.09
N ASP A 49 8.03 8.82 -9.38
CA ASP A 49 6.87 9.50 -9.96
C ASP A 49 7.08 11.02 -10.17
N LEU A 50 8.21 11.59 -9.69
CA LEU A 50 8.69 12.91 -10.15
C LEU A 50 9.50 12.83 -11.46
N GLY A 51 9.67 11.63 -12.03
CA GLY A 51 10.42 11.40 -13.25
C GLY A 51 11.94 11.40 -13.06
N ARG A 52 12.42 11.28 -11.82
CA ARG A 52 13.85 11.26 -11.51
C ARG A 52 14.39 9.84 -11.52
N THR A 53 15.63 9.69 -11.99
CA THR A 53 16.34 8.41 -11.85
C THR A 53 16.94 8.31 -10.44
N VAL A 54 16.46 7.35 -9.67
CA VAL A 54 16.94 7.05 -8.31
C VAL A 54 17.75 5.77 -8.36
N THR A 55 18.96 5.81 -7.79
CA THR A 55 19.85 4.65 -7.66
C THR A 55 20.17 4.44 -6.20
N VAL A 56 19.87 3.28 -5.68
CA VAL A 56 20.00 2.94 -4.25
C VAL A 56 20.68 1.59 -4.14
N GLU A 57 21.64 1.47 -3.23
CA GLU A 57 22.05 0.17 -2.72
C GLU A 57 20.93 -0.37 -1.81
N ARG A 58 20.94 -1.66 -1.50
CA ARG A 58 19.95 -2.25 -0.61
C ARG A 58 19.85 -1.44 0.69
N PRO A 59 18.71 -0.78 0.98
CA PRO A 59 18.60 0.07 2.17
C PRO A 59 18.72 -0.74 3.46
N GLU A 60 19.57 -0.27 4.36
CA GLU A 60 19.68 -0.80 5.72
C GLU A 60 18.92 0.06 6.74
N ARG A 61 18.60 1.32 6.35
CA ARG A 61 17.98 2.31 7.22
C ARG A 61 16.97 3.15 6.43
N ALA A 62 15.79 2.59 6.20
CA ALA A 62 14.72 3.28 5.48
C ALA A 62 13.89 4.20 6.40
N ALA A 63 13.42 5.31 5.85
CA ALA A 63 12.42 6.16 6.50
C ALA A 63 11.20 6.36 5.58
N ALA A 64 10.00 6.41 6.15
CA ALA A 64 8.77 6.65 5.40
C ALA A 64 8.05 7.89 5.95
N LEU A 65 7.78 8.88 5.08
CA LEU A 65 7.17 10.15 5.47
C LEU A 65 5.63 10.09 5.56
N ILE A 66 5.05 8.93 5.25
CA ILE A 66 3.62 8.66 5.38
C ILE A 66 3.42 7.19 5.79
N GLY A 67 2.44 6.91 6.65
CA GLY A 67 2.22 5.59 7.23
C GLY A 67 1.87 4.52 6.21
N SER A 68 1.10 4.85 5.16
CA SER A 68 0.82 3.92 4.07
C SER A 68 2.09 3.45 3.35
N PHE A 69 3.08 4.32 3.17
CA PHE A 69 4.35 3.94 2.55
C PHE A 69 5.22 3.10 3.49
N ALA A 70 5.12 3.36 4.81
CA ALA A 70 5.72 2.47 5.81
C ALA A 70 5.10 1.07 5.74
N ASP A 71 3.78 0.96 5.51
CA ASP A 71 3.09 -0.31 5.34
C ASP A 71 3.56 -1.05 4.09
N VAL A 72 3.58 -0.38 2.93
CA VAL A 72 4.12 -0.96 1.69
C VAL A 72 5.57 -1.42 1.86
N TRP A 73 6.40 -0.63 2.55
CA TRP A 73 7.77 -1.04 2.87
C TRP A 73 7.84 -2.30 3.73
N CYS A 74 6.97 -2.40 4.74
CA CYS A 74 6.85 -3.59 5.58
C CYS A 74 6.36 -4.81 4.77
N LEU A 75 5.34 -4.65 3.91
CA LEU A 75 4.85 -5.69 3.00
C LEU A 75 5.95 -6.16 2.05
N ALA A 76 6.76 -5.23 1.55
CA ALA A 76 7.91 -5.54 0.70
C ALA A 76 9.05 -6.27 1.42
N GLY A 77 8.95 -6.53 2.73
CA GLY A 77 9.98 -7.22 3.51
C GLY A 77 11.00 -6.29 4.18
N GLY A 78 10.76 -4.97 4.17
CA GLY A 78 11.66 -3.95 4.71
C GLY A 78 11.45 -3.59 6.18
N ARG A 79 10.57 -4.26 6.91
CA ARG A 79 10.20 -3.93 8.30
C ARG A 79 11.42 -3.73 9.22
N ASP A 80 12.38 -4.62 9.16
CA ASP A 80 13.54 -4.61 10.06
C ASP A 80 14.54 -3.48 9.73
N THR A 81 14.43 -2.88 8.53
CA THR A 81 15.24 -1.76 8.10
C THR A 81 14.55 -0.41 8.30
N LEU A 82 13.27 -0.38 8.71
CA LEU A 82 12.55 0.87 8.95
C LEU A 82 13.06 1.51 10.24
N VAL A 83 13.63 2.72 10.14
CA VAL A 83 14.22 3.45 11.28
C VAL A 83 13.42 4.68 11.68
N ALA A 84 12.55 5.19 10.81
CA ALA A 84 11.65 6.30 11.10
C ALA A 84 10.39 6.23 10.24
N ALA A 85 9.25 6.65 10.81
CA ALA A 85 8.00 6.71 10.08
C ALA A 85 7.13 7.88 10.60
N ALA A 86 6.21 8.38 9.77
CA ALA A 86 5.19 9.32 10.21
C ALA A 86 4.24 8.67 11.22
N ASN A 87 3.63 9.46 12.11
CA ASN A 87 2.87 8.95 13.25
C ASN A 87 1.62 8.12 12.86
N ASP A 88 1.09 8.30 11.67
CA ASP A 88 -0.03 7.52 11.14
C ASP A 88 0.32 6.04 10.93
N ALA A 89 1.60 5.67 10.85
CA ALA A 89 2.07 4.29 10.87
C ALA A 89 1.63 3.52 12.15
N TRP A 90 1.45 4.22 13.27
CA TRP A 90 0.95 3.64 14.53
C TRP A 90 -0.54 3.91 14.75
N THR A 91 -1.00 5.12 14.43
CA THR A 91 -2.36 5.55 14.77
C THR A 91 -3.42 5.11 13.78
N SER A 92 -3.06 4.91 12.52
CA SER A 92 -3.99 4.56 11.44
C SER A 92 -3.74 3.15 10.89
N PHE A 93 -2.47 2.72 10.81
CA PHE A 93 -2.10 1.42 10.24
C PHE A 93 -1.80 0.35 11.30
N ASP A 94 -1.50 0.74 12.54
CA ASP A 94 -1.13 -0.19 13.64
C ASP A 94 -0.08 -1.24 13.19
N LEU A 95 0.99 -0.76 12.56
CA LEU A 95 1.98 -1.63 11.93
C LEU A 95 2.78 -2.49 12.94
N GLY A 96 2.61 -2.28 14.23
CA GLY A 96 3.36 -3.00 15.25
C GLY A 96 4.88 -2.80 15.12
N LEU A 97 5.29 -1.56 14.83
CA LEU A 97 6.70 -1.21 14.66
C LEU A 97 7.45 -1.30 15.99
N SER A 98 8.76 -1.56 15.89
CA SER A 98 9.65 -1.55 17.05
C SER A 98 9.67 -0.18 17.73
N GLU A 99 9.80 -0.15 19.07
CA GLU A 99 10.01 1.09 19.84
C GLU A 99 11.28 1.87 19.43
N THR A 100 12.15 1.25 18.65
CA THR A 100 13.36 1.89 18.10
C THR A 100 13.11 2.68 16.81
N VAL A 101 11.94 2.51 16.20
CA VAL A 101 11.54 3.31 15.02
C VAL A 101 11.11 4.69 15.50
N ALA A 102 11.76 5.72 14.97
CA ALA A 102 11.51 7.10 15.37
C ALA A 102 10.18 7.61 14.80
N ASP A 103 9.35 8.22 15.65
CA ASP A 103 8.12 8.89 15.23
C ASP A 103 8.46 10.29 14.68
N LEU A 104 8.17 10.49 13.39
CA LEU A 104 8.41 11.76 12.69
C LEU A 104 7.32 12.81 12.93
N GLY A 105 6.26 12.47 13.66
CA GLY A 105 5.12 13.35 13.87
C GLY A 105 4.13 13.32 12.70
N ALA A 106 3.38 14.40 12.55
CA ALA A 106 2.31 14.47 11.56
C ALA A 106 2.84 14.49 10.12
N VAL A 107 2.15 13.77 9.21
CA VAL A 107 2.48 13.71 7.77
C VAL A 107 2.68 15.09 7.12
N LYS A 108 1.87 16.09 7.52
CA LYS A 108 1.94 17.45 6.96
C LYS A 108 3.05 18.32 7.54
N GLU A 109 3.71 17.86 8.59
CA GLU A 109 4.77 18.59 9.30
C GLU A 109 5.77 17.59 9.90
N PRO A 110 6.51 16.83 9.06
CA PRO A 110 7.45 15.84 9.56
C PRO A 110 8.62 16.50 10.30
N ASN A 111 9.02 15.90 11.42
CA ASN A 111 10.14 16.39 12.21
C ASN A 111 11.48 16.06 11.56
N LEU A 112 12.04 17.01 10.83
CA LEU A 112 13.30 16.87 10.11
C LEU A 112 14.50 16.55 11.02
N GLU A 113 14.53 17.09 12.25
CA GLU A 113 15.63 16.83 13.20
C GLU A 113 15.63 15.36 13.62
N VAL A 114 14.45 14.80 13.91
CA VAL A 114 14.28 13.38 14.26
C VAL A 114 14.62 12.49 13.06
N LEU A 115 14.17 12.88 11.85
CA LEU A 115 14.49 12.15 10.62
C LEU A 115 15.98 12.07 10.38
N LEU A 116 16.69 13.19 10.42
CA LEU A 116 18.14 13.21 10.21
C LEU A 116 18.92 12.52 11.36
N ALA A 117 18.43 12.60 12.60
CA ALA A 117 19.01 11.88 13.73
C ALA A 117 18.86 10.36 13.60
N ALA A 118 17.80 9.89 12.92
CA ALA A 118 17.61 8.48 12.60
C ALA A 118 18.59 7.97 11.52
N GLN A 119 19.30 8.85 10.84
CA GLN A 119 20.34 8.55 9.83
C GLN A 119 19.81 7.56 8.75
N PRO A 120 18.72 7.88 8.05
CA PRO A 120 18.25 7.02 6.96
C PRO A 120 19.24 7.04 5.79
N ASP A 121 19.35 5.91 5.11
CA ASP A 121 20.06 5.77 3.83
C ASP A 121 19.11 5.70 2.63
N PHE A 122 17.80 5.70 2.90
CA PHE A 122 16.74 5.79 1.91
C PHE A 122 15.46 6.39 2.50
N ILE A 123 14.77 7.22 1.73
CA ILE A 123 13.50 7.85 2.14
C ILE A 123 12.40 7.54 1.12
N LEU A 124 11.22 7.15 1.62
CA LEU A 124 9.97 7.06 0.86
C LEU A 124 9.14 8.30 1.16
N ALA A 125 8.85 9.08 0.12
CA ALA A 125 8.15 10.37 0.20
C ALA A 125 6.98 10.41 -0.79
N SER A 126 6.00 11.29 -0.56
CA SER A 126 4.80 11.41 -1.39
C SER A 126 4.85 12.63 -2.30
N CYS A 127 4.49 12.44 -3.59
CA CYS A 127 4.25 13.54 -4.54
C CYS A 127 3.05 14.41 -4.13
N ASN A 128 2.14 13.90 -3.29
CA ASN A 128 0.90 14.56 -2.92
C ASN A 128 0.98 15.30 -1.58
N THR A 129 2.13 15.25 -0.91
CA THR A 129 2.37 15.93 0.36
C THR A 129 3.29 17.12 0.15
N THR A 130 2.75 18.34 0.29
CA THR A 130 3.53 19.57 0.08
C THR A 130 4.79 19.62 0.95
N ALA A 131 4.70 19.18 2.21
CA ALA A 131 5.84 19.14 3.12
C ALA A 131 6.96 18.22 2.60
N ASP A 132 6.63 17.08 2.00
CA ASP A 132 7.62 16.16 1.44
C ASP A 132 8.36 16.80 0.26
N LEU A 133 7.61 17.47 -0.63
CA LEU A 133 8.18 18.18 -1.78
C LEU A 133 9.08 19.37 -1.36
N GLU A 134 8.71 20.08 -0.29
CA GLU A 134 9.52 21.18 0.25
C GLU A 134 10.86 20.68 0.86
N LEU A 135 10.91 19.42 1.27
CA LEU A 135 12.13 18.79 1.82
C LEU A 135 13.06 18.18 0.78
N GLU A 136 12.66 18.12 -0.51
CA GLU A 136 13.44 17.50 -1.59
C GLU A 136 14.90 18.00 -1.61
N SER A 137 15.08 19.33 -1.66
CA SER A 137 16.42 19.92 -1.69
C SER A 137 17.23 19.62 -0.42
N THR A 138 16.58 19.44 0.70
CA THR A 138 17.24 19.09 1.97
C THR A 138 17.80 17.66 1.91
N PHE A 139 17.01 16.73 1.38
CA PHE A 139 17.46 15.32 1.22
C PHE A 139 18.57 15.20 0.19
N GLU A 140 18.47 15.92 -0.94
CA GLU A 140 19.53 15.98 -1.94
C GLU A 140 20.84 16.53 -1.37
N ASN A 141 20.78 17.64 -0.62
CA ASN A 141 21.94 18.23 0.03
C ASN A 141 22.56 17.33 1.11
N ALA A 142 21.73 16.52 1.77
CA ALA A 142 22.17 15.52 2.73
C ALA A 142 22.74 14.27 2.05
N GLY A 143 22.57 14.12 0.73
CA GLY A 143 23.01 12.96 -0.03
C GLY A 143 22.18 11.70 0.27
N ILE A 144 20.94 11.85 0.71
CA ILE A 144 20.04 10.74 1.04
C ILE A 144 19.16 10.44 -0.17
N PRO A 145 19.31 9.28 -0.82
CA PRO A 145 18.42 8.85 -1.89
C PRO A 145 16.97 8.86 -1.41
N THR A 146 16.10 9.54 -2.16
CA THR A 146 14.68 9.66 -1.84
C THR A 146 13.86 9.32 -3.07
N ALA A 147 12.88 8.44 -2.91
CA ALA A 147 11.90 8.13 -3.93
C ALA A 147 10.55 8.80 -3.59
N TYR A 148 9.96 9.45 -4.58
CA TYR A 148 8.65 10.08 -4.48
C TYR A 148 7.63 9.25 -5.24
N PHE A 149 6.52 8.92 -4.57
CA PHE A 149 5.44 8.12 -5.14
C PHE A 149 4.14 8.90 -5.18
N ASP A 150 3.39 8.69 -6.27
CA ASP A 150 2.02 9.19 -6.47
C ASP A 150 1.06 8.01 -6.59
N ILE A 151 0.51 7.58 -5.47
CA ILE A 151 -0.41 6.44 -5.46
C ILE A 151 -1.85 6.96 -5.59
N GLN A 152 -2.44 6.77 -6.77
CA GLN A 152 -3.83 7.13 -7.08
C GLN A 152 -4.66 5.88 -7.43
N SER A 153 -4.03 4.87 -8.03
CA SER A 153 -4.65 3.64 -8.53
C SER A 153 -3.99 2.39 -7.94
N PHE A 154 -4.58 1.25 -8.24
CA PHE A 154 -3.98 -0.05 -7.88
C PHE A 154 -2.70 -0.33 -8.67
N ASP A 155 -2.60 0.16 -9.91
CA ASP A 155 -1.39 0.01 -10.73
C ASP A 155 -0.22 0.81 -10.14
N ASP A 156 -0.47 1.99 -9.58
CA ASP A 156 0.55 2.78 -8.88
C ASP A 156 1.05 2.05 -7.63
N TYR A 157 0.13 1.42 -6.87
CA TYR A 157 0.51 0.56 -5.74
C TYR A 157 1.40 -0.60 -6.19
N LEU A 158 1.05 -1.29 -7.28
CA LEU A 158 1.85 -2.39 -7.82
C LEU A 158 3.26 -1.91 -8.21
N ASN A 159 3.37 -0.76 -8.87
CA ASN A 159 4.66 -0.15 -9.24
C ASN A 159 5.50 0.16 -7.98
N MET A 160 4.92 0.80 -6.97
CA MET A 160 5.62 1.06 -5.72
C MET A 160 6.07 -0.22 -5.02
N LEU A 161 5.19 -1.22 -4.94
CA LEU A 161 5.50 -2.50 -4.30
C LEU A 161 6.62 -3.25 -5.05
N GLU A 162 6.62 -3.23 -6.40
CA GLU A 162 7.68 -3.83 -7.21
C GLU A 162 9.03 -3.18 -6.93
N ILE A 163 9.08 -1.84 -6.90
CA ILE A 163 10.30 -1.09 -6.55
C ILE A 163 10.75 -1.46 -5.14
N CYS A 164 9.85 -1.43 -4.16
CA CYS A 164 10.19 -1.74 -2.77
C CYS A 164 10.69 -3.18 -2.59
N THR A 165 10.07 -4.17 -3.25
CA THR A 165 10.53 -5.57 -3.18
C THR A 165 11.86 -5.78 -3.90
N GLY A 166 12.13 -5.01 -4.96
CA GLY A 166 13.44 -4.96 -5.61
C GLY A 166 14.53 -4.42 -4.68
N LEU A 167 14.25 -3.36 -3.93
CA LEU A 167 15.15 -2.74 -2.96
C LEU A 167 15.41 -3.63 -1.74
N THR A 168 14.37 -4.29 -1.22
CA THR A 168 14.50 -5.19 -0.06
C THR A 168 15.09 -6.54 -0.41
N GLY A 169 15.06 -6.92 -1.71
CA GLY A 169 15.48 -8.22 -2.20
C GLY A 169 14.52 -9.36 -1.83
N CYS A 170 13.22 -9.07 -1.71
CA CYS A 170 12.15 -10.01 -1.37
C CYS A 170 11.10 -10.08 -2.51
N PRO A 171 11.46 -10.56 -3.73
CA PRO A 171 10.56 -10.55 -4.88
C PRO A 171 9.31 -11.43 -4.66
N GLU A 172 9.37 -12.42 -3.79
CA GLU A 172 8.22 -13.26 -3.41
C GLU A 172 7.09 -12.46 -2.75
N ASN A 173 7.41 -11.33 -2.15
CA ASN A 173 6.40 -10.45 -1.55
C ASN A 173 5.61 -9.69 -2.62
N TYR A 174 6.23 -9.36 -3.76
CA TYR A 174 5.51 -8.81 -4.90
C TYR A 174 4.49 -9.81 -5.45
N GLU A 175 4.86 -11.09 -5.55
CA GLU A 175 3.92 -12.14 -5.92
C GLU A 175 2.74 -12.22 -4.95
N THR A 176 3.03 -12.18 -3.64
CA THR A 176 2.02 -12.38 -2.59
C THR A 176 1.09 -11.19 -2.41
N TYR A 177 1.65 -9.98 -2.31
CA TYR A 177 0.90 -8.76 -1.97
C TYR A 177 0.55 -7.91 -3.19
N GLY A 178 1.13 -8.21 -4.35
CA GLY A 178 0.83 -7.57 -5.63
C GLY A 178 0.01 -8.48 -6.55
N LEU A 179 0.66 -9.44 -7.19
CA LEU A 179 0.05 -10.20 -8.29
C LEU A 179 -1.14 -11.07 -7.86
N GLN A 180 -1.10 -11.69 -6.68
CA GLN A 180 -2.24 -12.45 -6.16
C GLN A 180 -3.44 -11.55 -5.82
N VAL A 181 -3.19 -10.32 -5.37
CA VAL A 181 -4.25 -9.33 -5.13
C VAL A 181 -4.81 -8.85 -6.47
N GLN A 182 -3.95 -8.59 -7.46
CA GLN A 182 -4.36 -8.24 -8.82
C GLN A 182 -5.28 -9.30 -9.43
N GLU A 183 -4.95 -10.59 -9.28
CA GLU A 183 -5.81 -11.68 -9.74
C GLU A 183 -7.20 -11.64 -9.10
N GLN A 184 -7.28 -11.31 -7.80
CA GLN A 184 -8.56 -11.18 -7.11
C GLN A 184 -9.37 -9.97 -7.60
N VAL A 185 -8.71 -8.85 -7.86
CA VAL A 185 -9.33 -7.64 -8.43
C VAL A 185 -9.88 -7.94 -9.82
N GLU A 186 -9.09 -8.56 -10.69
CA GLU A 186 -9.53 -8.95 -12.05
C GLU A 186 -10.67 -9.98 -12.00
N ALA A 187 -10.62 -10.92 -11.07
CA ALA A 187 -11.72 -11.87 -10.86
C ALA A 187 -13.00 -11.18 -10.38
N ALA A 188 -12.90 -10.10 -9.60
CA ALA A 188 -14.04 -9.28 -9.19
C ALA A 188 -14.61 -8.50 -10.39
N LYS A 189 -13.76 -7.85 -11.19
CA LYS A 189 -14.14 -7.14 -12.41
C LYS A 189 -14.84 -8.07 -13.42
N ALA A 190 -14.35 -9.31 -13.56
CA ALA A 190 -14.94 -10.29 -14.47
C ALA A 190 -16.38 -10.75 -14.08
N ARG A 191 -16.87 -10.39 -12.88
CA ARG A 191 -18.25 -10.68 -12.46
C ARG A 191 -19.29 -9.68 -12.97
N GLN A 192 -18.86 -8.64 -13.66
CA GLN A 192 -19.77 -7.66 -14.26
C GLN A 192 -20.77 -8.36 -15.17
N ASP A 193 -22.05 -8.04 -14.97
CA ASP A 193 -23.17 -8.59 -15.77
C ASP A 193 -23.67 -7.60 -16.84
N GLY A 194 -23.01 -6.43 -16.96
CA GLY A 194 -23.38 -5.36 -17.87
C GLY A 194 -24.56 -4.50 -17.40
N SER A 195 -25.01 -4.63 -16.15
CA SER A 195 -26.15 -3.87 -15.61
C SER A 195 -25.87 -2.38 -15.43
N ALA A 196 -24.59 -1.99 -15.32
CA ALA A 196 -24.12 -0.61 -15.14
C ALA A 196 -24.91 0.18 -14.08
N PRO A 197 -24.97 -0.29 -12.81
CA PRO A 197 -25.75 0.37 -11.78
C PRO A 197 -25.23 1.78 -11.50
N THR A 198 -26.18 2.69 -11.20
CA THR A 198 -25.80 4.07 -10.83
C THR A 198 -25.36 4.12 -9.37
N VAL A 199 -24.27 4.86 -9.12
CA VAL A 199 -23.69 4.99 -7.78
C VAL A 199 -23.49 6.45 -7.41
N LEU A 200 -23.57 6.76 -6.11
CA LEU A 200 -23.14 8.01 -5.53
C LEU A 200 -22.06 7.73 -4.48
N THR A 201 -20.93 8.39 -4.58
CA THR A 201 -19.85 8.31 -3.59
C THR A 201 -19.78 9.59 -2.77
N ILE A 202 -19.76 9.46 -1.44
CA ILE A 202 -19.71 10.57 -0.50
C ILE A 202 -18.47 10.38 0.40
N ARG A 203 -17.67 11.43 0.52
CA ARG A 203 -16.62 11.52 1.51
C ARG A 203 -17.08 12.40 2.65
N ALA A 204 -17.15 11.85 3.86
CA ALA A 204 -17.44 12.57 5.08
C ALA A 204 -16.16 12.74 5.91
N THR A 205 -15.95 13.92 6.47
CA THR A 205 -14.86 14.26 7.40
C THR A 205 -15.47 14.90 8.64
N GLY A 206 -14.71 15.13 9.70
CA GLY A 206 -15.18 15.84 10.89
C GLY A 206 -15.70 17.26 10.63
N SER A 207 -15.49 17.82 9.45
CA SER A 207 -15.90 19.20 9.12
C SER A 207 -16.80 19.33 7.90
N SER A 208 -16.91 18.32 7.04
CA SER A 208 -17.66 18.42 5.78
C SER A 208 -18.04 17.08 5.19
N CYS A 209 -19.13 17.08 4.40
CA CYS A 209 -19.46 16.02 3.46
C CYS A 209 -19.32 16.53 2.04
N LYS A 210 -18.69 15.75 1.16
CA LYS A 210 -18.54 16.08 -0.26
C LYS A 210 -18.85 14.87 -1.12
N VAL A 211 -19.57 15.09 -2.20
CA VAL A 211 -19.72 14.11 -3.27
C VAL A 211 -18.41 13.98 -4.02
N LYS A 212 -18.08 12.78 -4.45
CA LYS A 212 -16.88 12.46 -5.20
C LYS A 212 -17.26 11.74 -6.50
N GLY A 213 -16.58 12.10 -7.59
CA GLY A 213 -16.71 11.45 -8.89
C GLY A 213 -15.90 10.16 -9.01
N SER A 214 -15.85 9.65 -10.25
CA SER A 214 -15.04 8.47 -10.57
C SER A 214 -13.55 8.77 -10.69
N GLN A 215 -13.16 10.04 -10.82
CA GLN A 215 -11.76 10.47 -10.92
C GLN A 215 -11.28 11.09 -9.62
N ASP A 216 -9.97 11.02 -9.37
CA ASP A 216 -9.31 11.60 -8.19
C ASP A 216 -9.85 11.09 -6.84
N PHE A 217 -10.50 9.92 -6.85
CA PHE A 217 -11.03 9.29 -5.65
C PHE A 217 -11.03 7.76 -5.82
N LEU A 218 -10.17 7.08 -5.09
CA LEU A 218 -9.94 5.64 -5.23
C LEU A 218 -11.23 4.81 -5.33
N LEU A 219 -12.17 5.01 -4.39
CA LEU A 219 -13.44 4.28 -4.44
C LEU A 219 -14.22 4.56 -5.74
N GLY A 220 -14.16 5.80 -6.26
CA GLY A 220 -14.79 6.16 -7.52
C GLY A 220 -14.21 5.37 -8.69
N GLU A 221 -12.90 5.26 -8.75
CA GLU A 221 -12.18 4.46 -9.76
C GLU A 221 -12.50 2.97 -9.63
N MET A 222 -12.45 2.41 -8.40
CA MET A 222 -12.82 1.01 -8.16
C MET A 222 -14.25 0.69 -8.61
N LEU A 223 -15.21 1.56 -8.33
CA LEU A 223 -16.61 1.36 -8.77
C LEU A 223 -16.74 1.48 -10.28
N SER A 224 -16.03 2.41 -10.92
CA SER A 224 -15.98 2.52 -12.38
C SER A 224 -15.40 1.25 -13.01
N ASP A 225 -14.33 0.71 -12.45
CA ASP A 225 -13.72 -0.55 -12.86
C ASP A 225 -14.65 -1.75 -12.71
N LEU A 226 -15.58 -1.69 -11.74
CA LEU A 226 -16.63 -2.68 -11.56
C LEU A 226 -17.86 -2.43 -12.46
N GLY A 227 -17.77 -1.48 -13.40
CA GLY A 227 -18.84 -1.18 -14.36
C GLY A 227 -19.97 -0.30 -13.82
N CYS A 228 -19.81 0.32 -12.67
CA CYS A 228 -20.78 1.27 -12.11
C CYS A 228 -20.69 2.63 -12.83
N VAL A 229 -21.79 3.39 -12.80
CA VAL A 229 -21.87 4.76 -13.33
C VAL A 229 -22.05 5.74 -12.18
N ASN A 230 -21.05 6.56 -11.90
CA ASN A 230 -21.14 7.57 -10.86
C ASN A 230 -22.02 8.74 -11.34
N VAL A 231 -23.11 9.03 -10.62
CA VAL A 231 -24.05 10.10 -11.00
C VAL A 231 -23.38 11.49 -10.99
N ALA A 232 -22.35 11.69 -10.18
CA ALA A 232 -21.64 12.96 -10.10
C ALA A 232 -20.79 13.28 -11.34
N ASP A 233 -20.45 12.27 -12.15
CA ASP A 233 -19.67 12.50 -13.38
C ASP A 233 -20.51 13.20 -14.47
N SER A 234 -21.82 13.00 -14.45
CA SER A 234 -22.77 13.68 -15.35
C SER A 234 -23.43 14.91 -14.71
N GLU A 235 -23.65 14.87 -13.40
CA GLU A 235 -24.23 15.97 -12.60
C GLU A 235 -23.13 16.65 -11.79
N THR A 236 -22.26 17.38 -12.53
CA THR A 236 -21.04 18.00 -11.96
C THR A 236 -21.31 19.04 -10.87
N SER A 237 -22.54 19.59 -10.80
CA SER A 237 -22.93 20.49 -9.72
C SER A 237 -22.82 19.82 -8.33
N LEU A 238 -22.98 18.49 -8.27
CA LEU A 238 -22.80 17.72 -7.04
C LEU A 238 -21.34 17.71 -6.53
N LEU A 239 -20.37 17.86 -7.44
CA LEU A 239 -18.94 17.93 -7.08
C LEU A 239 -18.58 19.29 -6.48
N GLU A 240 -19.29 20.33 -6.86
CA GLU A 240 -19.07 21.70 -6.38
C GLU A 240 -19.75 21.93 -5.02
N GLU A 241 -21.03 21.52 -4.91
CA GLU A 241 -21.82 21.70 -3.71
C GLU A 241 -22.67 20.45 -3.41
N LEU A 242 -22.68 20.06 -2.14
CA LEU A 242 -23.53 18.97 -1.66
C LEU A 242 -25.00 19.41 -1.66
N SER A 243 -25.77 18.98 -2.64
CA SER A 243 -27.20 19.27 -2.78
C SER A 243 -28.05 18.01 -2.59
N LEU A 244 -28.81 17.95 -1.50
CA LEU A 244 -29.73 16.85 -1.26
C LEU A 244 -30.82 16.78 -2.35
N GLU A 245 -31.26 17.93 -2.88
CA GLU A 245 -32.24 17.97 -3.98
C GLU A 245 -31.71 17.31 -5.25
N ALA A 246 -30.44 17.61 -5.61
CA ALA A 246 -29.81 16.98 -6.75
C ALA A 246 -29.59 15.47 -6.53
N ILE A 247 -29.22 15.06 -5.31
CA ILE A 247 -29.10 13.63 -4.95
C ILE A 247 -30.47 12.93 -5.08
N LEU A 248 -31.55 13.54 -4.59
CA LEU A 248 -32.92 13.00 -4.70
C LEU A 248 -33.37 12.91 -6.16
N ALA A 249 -33.01 13.89 -6.98
CA ALA A 249 -33.34 13.89 -8.41
C ALA A 249 -32.56 12.82 -9.19
N ALA A 250 -31.31 12.56 -8.82
CA ALA A 250 -30.48 11.53 -9.44
C ALA A 250 -30.88 10.11 -9.01
N ASP A 251 -31.44 9.94 -7.81
CA ASP A 251 -31.90 8.68 -7.19
C ASP A 251 -31.03 7.46 -7.52
N PRO A 252 -29.74 7.45 -7.09
CA PRO A 252 -28.79 6.41 -7.45
C PRO A 252 -29.20 5.02 -6.94
N ASP A 253 -28.76 3.96 -7.64
CA ASP A 253 -29.02 2.58 -7.23
C ASP A 253 -28.31 2.21 -5.93
N TYR A 254 -27.09 2.74 -5.73
CA TYR A 254 -26.28 2.53 -4.54
C TYR A 254 -25.65 3.85 -4.05
N ILE A 255 -25.47 3.94 -2.74
CA ILE A 255 -24.76 5.06 -2.11
C ILE A 255 -23.67 4.48 -1.23
N PHE A 256 -22.44 4.95 -1.44
CA PHE A 256 -21.28 4.58 -0.63
C PHE A 256 -20.71 5.81 0.08
N VAL A 257 -20.45 5.67 1.37
CA VAL A 257 -19.84 6.71 2.19
C VAL A 257 -18.51 6.24 2.72
N VAL A 258 -17.48 7.06 2.53
CA VAL A 258 -16.16 6.91 3.14
C VAL A 258 -16.05 7.93 4.26
N LEU A 259 -15.80 7.44 5.48
CA LEU A 259 -15.48 8.28 6.63
C LEU A 259 -13.96 8.54 6.61
N GLN A 260 -13.53 9.79 6.52
CA GLN A 260 -12.13 10.19 6.45
C GLN A 260 -11.73 11.10 7.61
N GLY A 261 -10.48 10.97 8.04
CA GLY A 261 -9.89 11.73 9.14
C GLY A 261 -9.37 10.83 10.24
N SER A 262 -8.80 11.41 11.28
CA SER A 262 -8.24 10.68 12.43
C SER A 262 -9.32 10.04 13.33
N ASP A 263 -10.57 10.50 13.23
CA ASP A 263 -11.70 9.98 14.00
C ASP A 263 -12.92 9.77 13.10
N ALA A 264 -13.32 8.52 12.97
CA ALA A 264 -14.51 8.14 12.24
C ALA A 264 -15.80 8.67 12.89
N THR A 265 -15.80 8.89 14.22
CA THR A 265 -16.95 9.39 14.97
C THR A 265 -17.32 10.80 14.53
N ASP A 266 -16.33 11.69 14.44
CA ASP A 266 -16.53 13.08 14.01
C ASP A 266 -17.07 13.14 12.57
N ALA A 267 -16.55 12.28 11.68
CA ALA A 267 -17.02 12.18 10.31
C ALA A 267 -18.45 11.63 10.23
N GLN A 268 -18.79 10.64 11.06
CA GLN A 268 -20.14 10.08 11.16
C GLN A 268 -21.14 11.13 11.69
N GLU A 269 -20.78 11.89 12.71
CA GLU A 269 -21.64 12.97 13.24
C GLU A 269 -21.89 14.05 12.19
N THR A 270 -20.87 14.41 11.41
CA THR A 270 -21.02 15.37 10.31
C THR A 270 -21.95 14.84 9.22
N LEU A 271 -21.81 13.57 8.84
CA LEU A 271 -22.69 12.90 7.89
C LEU A 271 -24.16 12.91 8.38
N GLU A 272 -24.39 12.51 9.63
CA GLU A 272 -25.71 12.49 10.25
C GLU A 272 -26.35 13.87 10.22
N LYS A 273 -25.62 14.89 10.67
CA LYS A 273 -26.10 16.28 10.72
C LYS A 273 -26.37 16.86 9.33
N THR A 274 -25.56 16.51 8.35
CA THR A 274 -25.59 17.15 7.01
C THR A 274 -26.64 16.50 6.09
N LEU A 275 -26.78 15.18 6.16
CA LEU A 275 -27.61 14.41 5.23
C LEU A 275 -28.64 13.51 5.92
N LEU A 276 -28.23 12.62 6.83
CA LEU A 276 -29.08 11.52 7.27
C LEU A 276 -30.24 11.98 8.16
N SER A 277 -30.09 13.07 8.91
CA SER A 277 -31.18 13.65 9.74
C SER A 277 -32.29 14.29 8.91
N ASN A 278 -32.08 14.52 7.61
CA ASN A 278 -33.13 15.05 6.74
C ASN A 278 -34.12 13.94 6.36
N PRO A 279 -35.47 14.08 6.68
CA PRO A 279 -36.46 13.05 6.36
C PRO A 279 -36.50 12.65 4.88
N ALA A 280 -36.14 13.56 3.97
CA ALA A 280 -36.12 13.29 2.53
C ALA A 280 -35.09 12.24 2.13
N TRP A 281 -33.99 12.07 2.93
CA TRP A 281 -32.98 11.04 2.72
C TRP A 281 -33.59 9.64 2.68
N GLY A 282 -34.54 9.35 3.57
CA GLY A 282 -35.28 8.08 3.59
C GLY A 282 -36.17 7.81 2.37
N GLY A 283 -36.34 8.81 1.50
CA GLY A 283 -37.07 8.67 0.23
C GLY A 283 -36.24 8.09 -0.91
N LEU A 284 -34.92 8.07 -0.79
CA LEU A 284 -34.02 7.50 -1.79
C LEU A 284 -34.20 6.00 -1.93
N ARG A 285 -34.23 5.50 -3.16
CA ARG A 285 -34.37 4.07 -3.46
C ARG A 285 -33.21 3.26 -2.83
N ALA A 286 -31.99 3.74 -2.94
CA ALA A 286 -30.84 3.09 -2.32
C ALA A 286 -31.01 2.90 -0.80
N VAL A 287 -31.60 3.87 -0.09
CA VAL A 287 -31.84 3.79 1.35
C VAL A 287 -32.96 2.79 1.66
N GLN A 288 -34.09 2.86 0.90
CA GLN A 288 -35.24 1.98 1.10
C GLN A 288 -34.92 0.51 0.83
N GLU A 289 -34.02 0.24 -0.12
CA GLU A 289 -33.64 -1.11 -0.52
C GLU A 289 -32.37 -1.63 0.21
N GLY A 290 -31.85 -0.88 1.20
CA GLY A 290 -30.69 -1.28 1.98
C GLY A 290 -29.37 -1.26 1.19
N ARG A 291 -29.29 -0.40 0.17
CA ARG A 291 -28.12 -0.21 -0.70
C ARG A 291 -27.35 1.08 -0.37
N PHE A 292 -27.52 1.58 0.84
CA PHE A 292 -26.73 2.64 1.44
C PHE A 292 -25.68 2.01 2.35
N HIS A 293 -24.40 2.25 2.07
CA HIS A 293 -23.30 1.61 2.76
C HIS A 293 -22.31 2.65 3.27
N THR A 294 -22.07 2.67 4.58
CA THR A 294 -20.87 3.29 5.15
C THR A 294 -19.78 2.24 5.14
N LEU A 295 -18.65 2.57 4.50
CA LEU A 295 -17.54 1.65 4.33
C LEU A 295 -16.64 1.64 5.56
N GLU A 296 -15.92 0.54 5.76
CA GLU A 296 -15.00 0.36 6.88
C GLU A 296 -13.92 1.43 6.85
N HIS A 297 -13.84 2.24 7.93
CA HIS A 297 -12.92 3.37 8.02
C HIS A 297 -11.46 2.98 7.81
N SER A 298 -11.03 1.88 8.40
CA SER A 298 -9.65 1.39 8.30
C SER A 298 -9.23 1.02 6.87
N LEU A 299 -10.20 0.65 6.00
CA LEU A 299 -9.93 0.23 4.63
C LEU A 299 -9.99 1.37 3.61
N TYR A 300 -10.75 2.45 3.92
CA TYR A 300 -11.06 3.50 2.93
C TYR A 300 -10.69 4.91 3.38
N ASN A 301 -10.18 5.08 4.59
CA ASN A 301 -9.77 6.38 5.13
C ASN A 301 -8.53 6.94 4.45
N LEU A 302 -7.63 6.06 4.07
CA LEU A 302 -6.32 6.37 3.53
C LEU A 302 -6.22 5.97 2.07
N LYS A 303 -5.27 6.54 1.34
CA LYS A 303 -4.97 6.10 -0.01
C LYS A 303 -4.42 4.67 0.01
N PRO A 304 -4.53 3.94 -1.11
CA PRO A 304 -4.24 2.52 -1.14
C PRO A 304 -2.83 2.25 -0.64
N ASN A 305 -2.81 1.22 0.08
CA ASN A 305 -1.62 0.49 0.43
C ASN A 305 -1.71 -0.80 -0.30
#